data_e24daf9a5fa0fa015539017c9eb34dd9
#
_entry.id   e24daf9a5fa0fa015539017c9eb34dd9
#
_cell.length_a   1.000
_cell.length_b   1.000
_cell.length_c   1.000
_cell.angle_alpha   90.00
_cell.angle_beta   90.00
_cell.angle_gamma   90.00
#
_symmetry.space_group_name_H-M   'P 1'
#
loop_
_entity.id
_entity.type
_entity.pdbx_description
1 polymer ?
#
loop_
_entity_poly.entity_id
_entity_poly.type
_entity_poly.pdbx_seq_one_letter_code
_entity_poly.pdbx_strand_id
1 'polypeptide(L)'
;MAQQVQPLLARLKKLVAIESGSRDLEGLATLSALIAQRLQASGLAVQVLPTQAPGFHPQLKGARLGSMVYGTRSGAGQRKVLMIAHMNIVYTQGMGAKQPFRIDGDKAYGLGISDDKGGVALVLHAVPLLDQLGFKDYAQLGVLINADEEIGSAGSGAFITQLGSEYDVVMSFEGGGFTEDYVRLATSSIAIVEMKITGNASHAGSSPERGRNALYEMAHQVLKSRHLGDDAKGLKINWTVGNTGETRNVIPASATAIADVRALGNEDLDRLEAQLRESIKDKRIADTTIELSFYRSRPAFVANAASRVLARRAQDIYAEIGQKLDIRDRATGGGTDAAFAGLRPKGGVLESFGLRGFGAHSSDDEYILVSSIAPRPYLATRMVTDVGSGGLSW
;
A
#
# COMPACT_ATOMS: atom_id res chain seq x y z
N MET A 1 4.65 -12.42 26.69
CA MET A 1 4.96 -12.34 25.25
C MET A 1 4.96 -13.71 24.59
N ALA A 2 5.77 -14.69 25.01
CA ALA A 2 5.82 -16.02 24.36
C ALA A 2 4.46 -16.74 24.25
N GLN A 3 3.57 -16.57 25.24
CA GLN A 3 2.21 -17.13 25.21
C GLN A 3 1.32 -16.57 24.09
N GLN A 4 1.69 -15.46 23.45
CA GLN A 4 0.91 -14.82 22.38
C GLN A 4 1.25 -15.41 21.00
N VAL A 5 2.33 -16.16 20.86
CA VAL A 5 2.81 -16.71 19.57
C VAL A 5 1.78 -17.67 18.96
N GLN A 6 1.36 -18.68 19.68
CA GLN A 6 0.41 -19.68 19.16
C GLN A 6 -0.97 -19.11 18.86
N PRO A 7 -1.58 -18.27 19.72
CA PRO A 7 -2.85 -17.60 19.39
C PRO A 7 -2.78 -16.74 18.13
N LEU A 8 -1.69 -15.99 17.90
CA LEU A 8 -1.53 -15.18 16.69
C LEU A 8 -1.32 -16.05 15.46
N LEU A 9 -0.49 -17.09 15.52
CA LEU A 9 -0.30 -18.03 14.40
C LEU A 9 -1.61 -18.73 14.02
N ALA A 10 -2.43 -19.13 14.99
CA ALA A 10 -3.73 -19.73 14.73
C ALA A 10 -4.69 -18.76 14.04
N ARG A 11 -4.63 -17.48 14.39
CA ARG A 11 -5.38 -16.39 13.72
C ARG A 11 -4.89 -16.20 12.29
N LEU A 12 -3.58 -16.06 12.12
CA LEU A 12 -2.94 -15.84 10.83
C LEU A 12 -3.23 -16.99 9.85
N LYS A 13 -3.17 -18.23 10.30
CA LYS A 13 -3.55 -19.41 9.51
C LYS A 13 -4.97 -19.31 8.94
N LYS A 14 -5.93 -18.80 9.74
CA LYS A 14 -7.32 -18.60 9.28
C LYS A 14 -7.45 -17.51 8.24
N LEU A 15 -6.69 -16.40 8.39
CA LEU A 15 -6.71 -15.30 7.43
C LEU A 15 -6.06 -15.71 6.11
N VAL A 16 -4.92 -16.42 6.15
CA VAL A 16 -4.21 -16.90 4.96
C VAL A 16 -5.04 -17.91 4.17
N ALA A 17 -5.85 -18.73 4.84
CA ALA A 17 -6.72 -19.71 4.19
C ALA A 17 -7.84 -19.09 3.32
N ILE A 18 -8.14 -17.80 3.48
CA ILE A 18 -9.11 -17.07 2.66
C ILE A 18 -8.34 -16.32 1.59
N GLU A 19 -8.52 -16.68 0.32
CA GLU A 19 -7.98 -15.89 -0.79
C GLU A 19 -8.65 -14.51 -0.83
N SER A 20 -7.90 -13.48 -1.12
CA SER A 20 -8.37 -12.09 -1.08
C SER A 20 -7.64 -11.21 -2.08
N GLY A 21 -7.45 -11.73 -3.29
CA GLY A 21 -6.90 -10.94 -4.39
C GLY A 21 -7.69 -9.65 -4.62
N SER A 22 -7.04 -8.56 -5.00
CA SER A 22 -7.69 -7.23 -5.13
C SER A 22 -8.93 -7.21 -6.03
N ARG A 23 -9.09 -8.20 -6.91
CA ARG A 23 -10.26 -8.36 -7.80
C ARG A 23 -11.19 -9.50 -7.40
N ASP A 24 -10.86 -10.26 -6.36
CA ASP A 24 -11.67 -11.33 -5.80
C ASP A 24 -12.68 -10.75 -4.80
N LEU A 25 -13.77 -10.21 -5.30
CA LEU A 25 -14.80 -9.56 -4.46
C LEU A 25 -15.47 -10.53 -3.48
N GLU A 26 -15.56 -11.82 -3.80
CA GLU A 26 -16.15 -12.84 -2.94
C GLU A 26 -15.21 -13.19 -1.77
N GLY A 27 -13.93 -13.42 -2.06
CA GLY A 27 -12.91 -13.66 -1.04
C GLY A 27 -12.75 -12.46 -0.13
N LEU A 28 -12.70 -11.24 -0.69
CA LEU A 28 -12.66 -10.00 0.09
C LEU A 28 -13.90 -9.81 0.97
N ALA A 29 -15.09 -10.13 0.48
CA ALA A 29 -16.33 -10.06 1.28
C ALA A 29 -16.29 -11.06 2.45
N THR A 30 -15.82 -12.29 2.21
CA THR A 30 -15.66 -13.33 3.23
C THR A 30 -14.67 -12.87 4.31
N LEU A 31 -13.55 -12.30 3.90
CA LEU A 31 -12.52 -11.82 4.82
C LEU A 31 -13.00 -10.58 5.59
N SER A 32 -13.68 -9.63 4.93
CA SER A 32 -14.31 -8.47 5.58
C SER A 32 -15.30 -8.88 6.67
N ALA A 33 -16.15 -9.88 6.40
CA ALA A 33 -17.12 -10.38 7.37
C ALA A 33 -16.43 -11.00 8.60
N LEU A 34 -15.37 -11.80 8.39
CA LEU A 34 -14.57 -12.38 9.47
C LEU A 34 -13.91 -11.29 10.32
N ILE A 35 -13.29 -10.29 9.70
CA ILE A 35 -12.65 -9.17 10.38
C ILE A 35 -13.67 -8.36 11.20
N ALA A 36 -14.81 -8.01 10.58
CA ALA A 36 -15.89 -7.30 11.24
C ALA A 36 -16.40 -8.05 12.48
N GLN A 37 -16.66 -9.35 12.37
CA GLN A 37 -17.06 -10.19 13.49
C GLN A 37 -16.03 -10.16 14.63
N ARG A 38 -14.73 -10.22 14.31
CA ARG A 38 -13.66 -10.20 15.32
C ARG A 38 -13.56 -8.86 16.06
N LEU A 39 -13.67 -7.76 15.33
CA LEU A 39 -13.66 -6.43 15.92
C LEU A 39 -14.91 -6.19 16.78
N GLN A 40 -16.09 -6.64 16.33
CA GLN A 40 -17.33 -6.58 17.12
C GLN A 40 -17.20 -7.41 18.42
N ALA A 41 -16.65 -8.61 18.35
CA ALA A 41 -16.40 -9.44 19.52
C ALA A 41 -15.41 -8.80 20.51
N SER A 42 -14.58 -7.86 20.06
CA SER A 42 -13.70 -7.03 20.90
C SER A 42 -14.35 -5.68 21.29
N GLY A 43 -15.67 -5.55 21.17
CA GLY A 43 -16.42 -4.40 21.65
C GLY A 43 -16.29 -3.13 20.81
N LEU A 44 -15.85 -3.22 19.55
CA LEU A 44 -15.85 -2.09 18.64
C LEU A 44 -17.22 -1.96 17.95
N ALA A 45 -17.68 -0.72 17.75
CA ALA A 45 -18.73 -0.41 16.80
C ALA A 45 -18.16 -0.50 15.37
N VAL A 46 -18.67 -1.46 14.57
CA VAL A 46 -18.06 -1.81 13.27
C VAL A 46 -18.99 -1.45 12.13
N GLN A 47 -18.42 -0.87 11.08
CA GLN A 47 -19.04 -0.60 9.79
C GLN A 47 -18.27 -1.33 8.70
N VAL A 48 -18.98 -1.93 7.74
CA VAL A 48 -18.42 -2.46 6.50
C VAL A 48 -18.81 -1.47 5.40
N LEU A 49 -17.82 -0.78 4.88
CA LEU A 49 -18.01 0.35 3.96
C LEU A 49 -17.67 -0.08 2.53
N PRO A 50 -18.63 -0.03 1.59
CA PRO A 50 -18.33 -0.36 0.19
C PRO A 50 -17.39 0.68 -0.41
N THR A 51 -16.49 0.23 -1.29
CA THR A 51 -15.55 1.11 -1.98
C THR A 51 -15.68 0.99 -3.50
N GLN A 52 -15.32 2.05 -4.18
CA GLN A 52 -15.34 2.15 -5.63
C GLN A 52 -14.17 3.01 -6.11
N ALA A 53 -13.49 2.57 -7.15
CA ALA A 53 -12.46 3.38 -7.78
C ALA A 53 -13.06 4.62 -8.46
N PRO A 54 -12.33 5.76 -8.50
CA PRO A 54 -12.76 6.92 -9.28
C PRO A 54 -12.94 6.60 -10.76
N GLY A 55 -13.94 7.20 -11.42
CA GLY A 55 -14.20 6.99 -12.84
C GLY A 55 -13.04 7.37 -13.76
N PHE A 56 -12.23 8.34 -13.33
CA PHE A 56 -11.03 8.79 -14.04
C PHE A 56 -9.77 7.93 -13.78
N HIS A 57 -9.85 6.89 -12.94
CA HIS A 57 -8.72 6.00 -12.71
C HIS A 57 -8.36 5.24 -14.00
N PRO A 58 -7.10 5.27 -14.48
CA PRO A 58 -6.74 4.78 -15.82
C PRO A 58 -7.02 3.29 -16.01
N GLN A 59 -6.84 2.50 -14.97
CA GLN A 59 -6.96 1.03 -15.05
C GLN A 59 -8.27 0.49 -14.43
N LEU A 60 -8.84 1.17 -13.44
CA LEU A 60 -10.00 0.68 -12.69
C LEU A 60 -11.33 1.30 -13.17
N LYS A 61 -11.30 2.52 -13.73
CA LYS A 61 -12.45 3.18 -14.43
C LYS A 61 -13.78 3.08 -13.70
N GLY A 62 -13.80 3.38 -12.39
CA GLY A 62 -15.01 3.31 -11.59
C GLY A 62 -15.43 1.89 -11.16
N ALA A 63 -14.54 0.90 -11.26
CA ALA A 63 -14.82 -0.46 -10.82
C ALA A 63 -15.21 -0.52 -9.34
N ARG A 64 -16.13 -1.39 -9.00
CA ARG A 64 -16.43 -1.77 -7.62
C ARG A 64 -15.21 -2.49 -7.04
N LEU A 65 -14.84 -2.13 -5.82
CA LEU A 65 -13.72 -2.71 -5.08
C LEU A 65 -14.24 -3.48 -3.86
N GLY A 66 -13.34 -4.20 -3.17
CA GLY A 66 -13.67 -4.84 -1.91
C GLY A 66 -14.04 -3.81 -0.84
N SER A 67 -14.94 -4.16 0.06
CA SER A 67 -15.36 -3.28 1.15
C SER A 67 -14.28 -3.17 2.22
N MET A 68 -14.06 -1.97 2.77
CA MET A 68 -13.23 -1.77 3.94
C MET A 68 -14.03 -1.99 5.24
N VAL A 69 -13.33 -2.39 6.29
CA VAL A 69 -13.91 -2.58 7.63
C VAL A 69 -13.37 -1.50 8.55
N TYR A 70 -14.25 -0.69 9.10
CA TYR A 70 -13.90 0.36 10.05
C TYR A 70 -14.59 0.11 11.39
N GLY A 71 -13.79 -0.02 12.45
CA GLY A 71 -14.28 -0.25 13.80
C GLY A 71 -13.79 0.83 14.77
N THR A 72 -14.64 1.29 15.67
CA THR A 72 -14.28 2.29 16.67
C THR A 72 -14.76 1.90 18.06
N ARG A 73 -14.02 2.33 19.07
CA ARG A 73 -14.40 2.19 20.48
C ARG A 73 -13.95 3.43 21.26
N SER A 74 -14.87 4.07 21.98
CA SER A 74 -14.56 5.17 22.88
C SER A 74 -13.94 4.68 24.18
N GLY A 75 -13.08 5.48 24.77
CA GLY A 75 -12.46 5.25 26.06
C GLY A 75 -12.50 6.51 26.92
N ALA A 76 -11.70 6.55 28.00
CA ALA A 76 -11.68 7.63 28.99
C ALA A 76 -10.45 8.56 28.84
N GLY A 77 -9.51 8.24 27.95
CA GLY A 77 -8.26 8.98 27.78
C GLY A 77 -8.39 10.20 26.87
N GLN A 78 -7.26 10.76 26.50
CA GLN A 78 -7.19 12.07 25.84
C GLN A 78 -7.01 12.00 24.32
N ARG A 79 -6.40 10.94 23.79
CA ARG A 79 -6.00 10.86 22.39
C ARG A 79 -6.70 9.78 21.63
N LYS A 80 -6.94 10.06 20.36
CA LYS A 80 -7.47 9.11 19.39
C LYS A 80 -6.31 8.37 18.72
N VAL A 81 -6.37 7.04 18.71
CA VAL A 81 -5.36 6.17 18.10
C VAL A 81 -6.01 5.33 17.00
N LEU A 82 -5.45 5.35 15.80
CA LEU A 82 -5.89 4.57 14.65
C LEU A 82 -4.85 3.52 14.27
N MET A 83 -5.31 2.31 14.07
CA MET A 83 -4.55 1.20 13.47
C MET A 83 -5.07 0.97 12.06
N ILE A 84 -4.19 0.97 11.06
CA ILE A 84 -4.53 0.67 9.66
C ILE A 84 -3.73 -0.53 9.14
N ALA A 85 -4.40 -1.40 8.38
CA ALA A 85 -3.80 -2.53 7.65
C ALA A 85 -4.65 -2.83 6.42
N HIS A 86 -4.19 -3.70 5.52
CA HIS A 86 -4.99 -4.09 4.36
C HIS A 86 -5.18 -5.60 4.28
N MET A 87 -6.34 -6.01 3.73
CA MET A 87 -6.70 -7.42 3.62
C MET A 87 -6.54 -8.00 2.22
N ASN A 88 -6.44 -7.13 1.20
CA ASN A 88 -6.23 -7.58 -0.17
C ASN A 88 -4.78 -7.97 -0.41
N ILE A 89 -4.57 -8.83 -1.40
CA ILE A 89 -3.25 -9.35 -1.81
C ILE A 89 -3.11 -9.27 -3.33
N VAL A 90 -1.89 -9.34 -3.84
CA VAL A 90 -1.61 -9.31 -5.29
C VAL A 90 -1.97 -10.60 -6.02
N TYR A 91 -2.13 -11.70 -5.29
CA TYR A 91 -2.30 -13.03 -5.89
C TYR A 91 -3.72 -13.23 -6.41
N THR A 92 -3.83 -13.98 -7.50
CA THR A 92 -5.11 -14.33 -8.11
C THR A 92 -5.72 -15.57 -7.46
N GLN A 93 -7.03 -15.73 -7.58
CA GLN A 93 -7.78 -16.87 -7.08
C GLN A 93 -7.21 -18.22 -7.56
N GLY A 94 -7.17 -19.21 -6.68
CA GLY A 94 -6.62 -20.55 -6.92
C GLY A 94 -5.11 -20.69 -6.67
N MET A 95 -4.41 -19.61 -6.37
CA MET A 95 -2.96 -19.67 -6.06
C MET A 95 -2.69 -20.18 -4.64
N GLY A 96 -3.61 -20.02 -3.70
CA GLY A 96 -3.45 -20.46 -2.31
C GLY A 96 -3.25 -21.97 -2.17
N ALA A 97 -3.79 -22.77 -3.08
CA ALA A 97 -3.57 -24.22 -3.11
C ALA A 97 -2.09 -24.59 -3.40
N LYS A 98 -1.34 -23.73 -4.09
CA LYS A 98 0.09 -23.94 -4.43
C LYS A 98 1.02 -23.60 -3.27
N GLN A 99 0.61 -22.66 -2.42
CA GLN A 99 1.37 -22.25 -1.24
C GLN A 99 0.46 -22.21 0.01
N PRO A 100 0.06 -23.38 0.54
CA PRO A 100 -0.75 -23.46 1.74
C PRO A 100 0.04 -22.97 2.96
N PHE A 101 -0.67 -22.54 4.00
CA PHE A 101 -0.05 -22.18 5.27
C PHE A 101 0.77 -23.34 5.82
N ARG A 102 2.05 -23.13 6.06
CA ARG A 102 2.97 -24.07 6.69
C ARG A 102 3.97 -23.35 7.57
N ILE A 103 4.50 -24.05 8.55
CA ILE A 103 5.57 -23.55 9.43
C ILE A 103 6.79 -24.44 9.22
N ASP A 104 7.96 -23.81 9.05
CA ASP A 104 9.25 -24.46 8.93
C ASP A 104 10.29 -23.64 9.72
N GLY A 105 10.70 -24.18 10.86
CA GLY A 105 11.56 -23.47 11.82
C GLY A 105 10.98 -22.15 12.26
N ASP A 106 11.70 -21.05 12.04
CA ASP A 106 11.27 -19.68 12.36
C ASP A 106 10.42 -19.02 11.25
N LYS A 107 10.03 -19.76 10.22
CA LYS A 107 9.27 -19.21 9.09
C LYS A 107 7.85 -19.77 9.04
N ALA A 108 6.86 -18.90 8.95
CA ALA A 108 5.50 -19.27 8.61
C ALA A 108 5.18 -18.76 7.22
N TYR A 109 4.86 -19.65 6.29
CA TYR A 109 4.63 -19.39 4.88
C TYR A 109 3.14 -19.30 4.57
N GLY A 110 2.80 -18.55 3.52
CA GLY A 110 1.46 -18.44 2.96
C GLY A 110 1.32 -17.19 2.09
N LEU A 111 0.39 -17.21 1.14
CA LEU A 111 0.18 -16.07 0.26
C LEU A 111 -0.43 -14.87 1.00
N GLY A 112 0.19 -13.70 0.84
CA GLY A 112 -0.21 -12.48 1.53
C GLY A 112 0.07 -12.51 3.03
N ILE A 113 0.90 -13.45 3.51
CA ILE A 113 1.18 -13.60 4.93
C ILE A 113 2.04 -12.46 5.47
N SER A 114 2.95 -11.92 4.66
CA SER A 114 3.80 -10.79 4.97
C SER A 114 3.17 -9.46 4.56
N ASP A 115 2.35 -9.49 3.49
CA ASP A 115 1.78 -8.33 2.84
C ASP A 115 0.27 -8.55 2.53
N ASP A 116 -0.73 -8.21 3.41
CA ASP A 116 -0.50 -7.73 4.77
C ASP A 116 -1.39 -8.48 5.79
N LYS A 117 -1.68 -9.78 5.54
CA LYS A 117 -2.46 -10.57 6.51
C LYS A 117 -1.77 -10.71 7.87
N GLY A 118 -0.43 -10.56 7.90
CA GLY A 118 0.34 -10.48 9.13
C GLY A 118 -0.01 -9.26 9.96
N GLY A 119 -0.10 -8.08 9.33
CA GLY A 119 -0.54 -6.86 9.96
C GLY A 119 -2.00 -6.92 10.41
N VAL A 120 -2.90 -7.43 9.57
CA VAL A 120 -4.30 -7.68 9.97
C VAL A 120 -4.38 -8.59 11.18
N ALA A 121 -3.63 -9.71 11.20
CA ALA A 121 -3.60 -10.64 12.33
C ALA A 121 -3.11 -9.96 13.60
N LEU A 122 -2.08 -9.10 13.48
CA LEU A 122 -1.49 -8.37 14.59
C LEU A 122 -2.48 -7.35 15.17
N VAL A 123 -3.17 -6.56 14.33
CA VAL A 123 -4.22 -5.63 14.76
C VAL A 123 -5.34 -6.36 15.49
N LEU A 124 -5.88 -7.43 14.90
CA LEU A 124 -6.92 -8.28 15.51
C LEU A 124 -6.45 -8.98 16.79
N HIS A 125 -5.15 -9.07 17.03
CA HIS A 125 -4.58 -9.63 18.24
C HIS A 125 -4.31 -8.56 19.32
N ALA A 126 -3.85 -7.38 18.93
CA ALA A 126 -3.53 -6.29 19.84
C ALA A 126 -4.78 -5.72 20.55
N VAL A 127 -5.91 -5.61 19.84
CA VAL A 127 -7.16 -5.05 20.42
C VAL A 127 -7.65 -5.87 21.63
N PRO A 128 -7.82 -7.20 21.56
CA PRO A 128 -8.16 -8.00 22.74
C PRO A 128 -7.12 -7.97 23.88
N LEU A 129 -5.82 -7.77 23.55
CA LEU A 129 -4.80 -7.62 24.58
C LEU A 129 -5.00 -6.36 25.42
N LEU A 130 -5.43 -5.25 24.83
CA LEU A 130 -5.80 -4.05 25.58
C LEU A 130 -6.94 -4.33 26.58
N ASP A 131 -7.92 -5.16 26.20
CA ASP A 131 -9.00 -5.58 27.09
C ASP A 131 -8.51 -6.45 28.24
N GLN A 132 -7.62 -7.40 27.96
CA GLN A 132 -6.98 -8.24 28.99
C GLN A 132 -6.16 -7.40 29.99
N LEU A 133 -5.57 -6.29 29.54
CA LEU A 133 -4.87 -5.33 30.39
C LEU A 133 -5.79 -4.35 31.11
N GLY A 134 -7.11 -4.41 30.84
CA GLY A 134 -8.08 -3.45 31.37
C GLY A 134 -7.88 -2.01 30.87
N PHE A 135 -7.13 -1.84 29.76
CA PHE A 135 -6.74 -0.52 29.27
C PHE A 135 -7.80 0.09 28.36
N LYS A 136 -8.35 1.23 28.79
CA LYS A 136 -9.31 2.05 28.03
C LYS A 136 -9.00 3.55 28.09
N ASP A 137 -7.76 3.89 28.45
CA ASP A 137 -7.33 5.28 28.63
C ASP A 137 -6.84 5.89 27.29
N TYR A 138 -7.70 5.85 26.30
CA TYR A 138 -7.65 6.57 25.03
C TYR A 138 -9.00 7.29 24.81
N ALA A 139 -9.03 8.41 24.09
CA ALA A 139 -10.31 9.04 23.75
C ALA A 139 -11.12 8.17 22.77
N GLN A 140 -10.42 7.60 21.76
CA GLN A 140 -10.99 6.67 20.79
C GLN A 140 -9.90 5.74 20.26
N LEU A 141 -10.20 4.45 20.20
CA LEU A 141 -9.45 3.47 19.42
C LEU A 141 -10.19 3.23 18.11
N GLY A 142 -9.50 3.43 16.99
CA GLY A 142 -9.98 3.13 15.63
C GLY A 142 -9.18 2.00 15.02
N VAL A 143 -9.83 1.18 14.20
CA VAL A 143 -9.23 0.16 13.36
C VAL A 143 -9.81 0.28 11.97
N LEU A 144 -8.98 0.45 10.96
CA LEU A 144 -9.36 0.41 9.56
C LEU A 144 -8.61 -0.71 8.85
N ILE A 145 -9.34 -1.63 8.24
CA ILE A 145 -8.78 -2.65 7.36
C ILE A 145 -9.39 -2.46 5.97
N ASN A 146 -8.60 -1.94 5.04
CA ASN A 146 -9.05 -1.72 3.67
C ASN A 146 -8.81 -2.93 2.75
N ALA A 147 -9.32 -2.86 1.53
CA ALA A 147 -9.35 -3.98 0.57
C ALA A 147 -8.81 -3.60 -0.81
N ASP A 148 -8.08 -2.48 -0.91
CA ASP A 148 -7.62 -1.93 -2.18
C ASP A 148 -6.22 -1.30 -2.13
N GLU A 149 -5.42 -1.61 -1.09
CA GLU A 149 -4.06 -1.11 -0.94
C GLU A 149 -3.20 -1.47 -2.15
N GLU A 150 -3.16 -2.73 -2.55
CA GLU A 150 -2.34 -3.27 -3.63
C GLU A 150 -2.65 -2.69 -5.03
N ILE A 151 -3.77 -1.99 -5.13
CA ILE A 151 -4.17 -1.26 -6.33
C ILE A 151 -4.22 0.26 -6.10
N GLY A 152 -3.42 0.74 -5.12
CA GLY A 152 -3.18 2.15 -4.86
C GLY A 152 -4.22 2.84 -3.98
N SER A 153 -5.01 2.10 -3.20
CA SER A 153 -6.05 2.62 -2.29
C SER A 153 -7.02 3.57 -3.01
N ALA A 154 -7.36 3.19 -4.25
CA ALA A 154 -8.13 4.04 -5.17
C ALA A 154 -9.52 4.41 -4.61
N GLY A 155 -10.12 3.53 -3.81
CA GLY A 155 -11.40 3.75 -3.16
C GLY A 155 -11.29 4.19 -1.69
N SER A 156 -10.26 3.73 -0.97
CA SER A 156 -10.08 3.98 0.46
C SER A 156 -9.23 5.20 0.79
N GLY A 157 -8.32 5.63 -0.10
CA GLY A 157 -7.32 6.66 0.20
C GLY A 157 -7.87 7.99 0.70
N ALA A 158 -9.02 8.45 0.16
CA ALA A 158 -9.68 9.66 0.63
C ALA A 158 -10.20 9.52 2.06
N PHE A 159 -10.74 8.36 2.43
CA PHE A 159 -11.21 8.07 3.78
C PHE A 159 -10.04 7.95 4.76
N ILE A 160 -8.93 7.32 4.35
CA ILE A 160 -7.70 7.25 5.15
C ILE A 160 -7.15 8.65 5.42
N THR A 161 -7.18 9.55 4.41
CA THR A 161 -6.77 10.95 4.57
C THR A 161 -7.66 11.71 5.55
N GLN A 162 -8.98 11.48 5.50
CA GLN A 162 -9.91 12.04 6.47
C GLN A 162 -9.58 11.56 7.89
N LEU A 163 -9.43 10.25 8.09
CA LEU A 163 -9.07 9.69 9.39
C LEU A 163 -7.74 10.22 9.91
N GLY A 164 -6.74 10.39 9.05
CA GLY A 164 -5.46 11.01 9.42
C GLY A 164 -5.62 12.41 10.02
N SER A 165 -6.62 13.18 9.59
CA SER A 165 -6.95 14.51 10.13
C SER A 165 -7.76 14.48 11.43
N GLU A 166 -8.32 13.33 11.81
CA GLU A 166 -9.18 13.15 12.99
C GLU A 166 -8.44 12.48 14.16
N TYR A 167 -7.46 11.63 13.87
CA TYR A 167 -6.73 10.85 14.86
C TYR A 167 -5.41 11.50 15.24
N ASP A 168 -5.07 11.44 16.53
CA ASP A 168 -3.81 12.00 17.06
C ASP A 168 -2.61 11.15 16.70
N VAL A 169 -2.81 9.84 16.54
CA VAL A 169 -1.79 8.89 16.09
C VAL A 169 -2.40 7.89 15.12
N VAL A 170 -1.67 7.64 14.03
CA VAL A 170 -1.96 6.58 13.07
C VAL A 170 -0.78 5.61 13.01
N MET A 171 -1.04 4.33 13.19
CA MET A 171 -0.06 3.25 13.03
C MET A 171 -0.50 2.37 11.87
N SER A 172 0.35 2.26 10.84
CA SER A 172 0.17 1.39 9.68
C SER A 172 0.95 0.09 9.88
N PHE A 173 0.26 -1.03 9.70
CA PHE A 173 0.75 -2.35 10.09
C PHE A 173 1.37 -3.15 8.95
N GLU A 174 1.89 -2.48 7.94
CA GLU A 174 2.74 -3.08 6.92
C GLU A 174 3.96 -3.79 7.48
N GLY A 175 4.59 -4.66 6.70
CA GLY A 175 5.72 -5.48 7.14
C GLY A 175 6.83 -4.72 7.85
N GLY A 176 7.25 -5.22 9.00
CA GLY A 176 8.20 -4.60 9.94
C GLY A 176 9.67 -4.87 9.66
N GLY A 177 10.02 -5.38 8.47
CA GLY A 177 11.39 -5.67 8.06
C GLY A 177 11.66 -7.14 7.78
N PHE A 178 12.89 -7.43 7.41
CA PHE A 178 13.37 -8.80 7.17
C PHE A 178 14.57 -9.13 8.06
N THR A 179 15.73 -8.58 7.76
CA THR A 179 16.96 -8.82 8.55
C THR A 179 16.94 -8.10 9.89
N GLU A 180 16.24 -6.98 9.97
CA GLU A 180 16.17 -6.10 11.13
C GLU A 180 14.73 -5.67 11.37
N ASP A 181 14.37 -5.47 12.64
CA ASP A 181 13.13 -4.81 13.00
C ASP A 181 13.23 -3.31 12.75
N TYR A 182 12.24 -2.74 12.08
CA TYR A 182 12.20 -1.29 11.87
C TYR A 182 10.77 -0.72 11.85
N VAL A 183 10.69 0.59 11.98
CA VAL A 183 9.55 1.42 11.60
C VAL A 183 10.01 2.42 10.54
N ARG A 184 9.09 2.83 9.64
CA ARG A 184 9.38 3.77 8.56
C ARG A 184 8.81 5.15 8.84
N LEU A 185 9.56 6.15 8.42
CA LEU A 185 9.19 7.56 8.44
C LEU A 185 9.06 8.16 7.03
N ALA A 186 9.23 7.34 6.00
CA ALA A 186 9.10 7.77 4.62
C ALA A 186 8.69 6.59 3.71
N THR A 187 7.78 6.85 2.76
CA THR A 187 7.47 5.98 1.62
C THR A 187 7.42 6.79 0.32
N SER A 188 7.60 6.13 -0.82
CA SER A 188 7.62 6.81 -2.12
C SER A 188 6.22 7.21 -2.58
N SER A 189 6.14 8.31 -3.32
CA SER A 189 4.98 8.60 -4.15
C SER A 189 4.97 7.73 -5.41
N ILE A 190 3.77 7.44 -5.91
CA ILE A 190 3.56 6.57 -7.06
C ILE A 190 2.63 7.27 -8.04
N ALA A 191 3.00 7.22 -9.33
CA ALA A 191 2.12 7.64 -10.40
C ALA A 191 2.10 6.63 -11.55
N ILE A 192 1.00 6.62 -12.29
CA ILE A 192 0.82 5.89 -13.53
C ILE A 192 0.79 6.91 -14.66
N VAL A 193 1.63 6.72 -15.67
CA VAL A 193 1.60 7.53 -16.89
C VAL A 193 1.07 6.68 -18.02
N GLU A 194 0.00 7.11 -18.68
CA GLU A 194 -0.50 6.50 -19.91
C GLU A 194 -0.29 7.47 -21.07
N MET A 195 0.30 6.99 -22.15
CA MET A 195 0.48 7.70 -23.38
C MET A 195 -0.27 6.98 -24.50
N LYS A 196 -1.25 7.66 -25.11
CA LYS A 196 -1.99 7.17 -26.27
C LYS A 196 -1.56 7.95 -27.50
N ILE A 197 -1.25 7.22 -28.57
CA ILE A 197 -0.80 7.79 -29.83
C ILE A 197 -1.79 7.38 -30.91
N THR A 198 -2.29 8.35 -31.63
CA THR A 198 -3.14 8.16 -32.80
C THR A 198 -2.41 8.62 -34.03
N GLY A 199 -2.28 7.71 -34.97
CA GLY A 199 -1.71 7.92 -36.30
C GLY A 199 -2.73 7.61 -37.40
N ASN A 200 -2.28 7.03 -38.52
CA ASN A 200 -3.13 6.65 -39.64
C ASN A 200 -2.69 5.32 -40.23
N ALA A 201 -3.62 4.41 -40.46
CA ALA A 201 -3.35 3.11 -41.10
C ALA A 201 -3.09 3.24 -42.60
N SER A 202 -2.23 2.41 -43.13
CA SER A 202 -2.04 2.22 -44.56
C SER A 202 -1.41 0.85 -44.85
N HIS A 203 -1.41 0.44 -46.09
CA HIS A 203 -0.73 -0.80 -46.53
C HIS A 203 0.79 -0.66 -46.43
N ALA A 204 1.42 -1.48 -45.57
CA ALA A 204 2.84 -1.36 -45.27
C ALA A 204 3.79 -1.52 -46.49
N GLY A 205 3.36 -2.21 -47.54
CA GLY A 205 4.14 -2.46 -48.73
C GLY A 205 3.81 -1.57 -49.96
N SER A 206 2.52 -1.26 -50.17
CA SER A 206 2.08 -0.54 -51.39
C SER A 206 1.90 0.96 -51.21
N SER A 207 1.70 1.44 -49.96
CA SER A 207 1.46 2.86 -49.70
C SER A 207 1.87 3.26 -48.26
N PRO A 208 3.10 2.92 -47.81
CA PRO A 208 3.55 3.22 -46.45
C PRO A 208 3.61 4.74 -46.17
N GLU A 209 3.85 5.56 -47.16
CA GLU A 209 3.92 7.02 -47.09
C GLU A 209 2.57 7.67 -46.71
N ARG A 210 1.45 6.98 -46.94
CA ARG A 210 0.09 7.44 -46.56
C ARG A 210 -0.20 7.18 -45.07
N GLY A 211 0.57 6.29 -44.42
CA GLY A 211 0.43 5.96 -43.01
C GLY A 211 1.09 6.99 -42.09
N ARG A 212 0.64 7.00 -40.85
CA ARG A 212 1.28 7.69 -39.72
C ARG A 212 1.51 6.65 -38.65
N ASN A 213 2.74 6.11 -38.61
CA ASN A 213 3.06 4.92 -37.81
C ASN A 213 3.10 5.24 -36.31
N ALA A 214 2.03 4.88 -35.58
CA ALA A 214 1.92 5.10 -34.17
C ALA A 214 2.96 4.31 -33.35
N LEU A 215 3.44 3.14 -33.83
CA LEU A 215 4.50 2.36 -33.19
C LEU A 215 5.84 3.12 -33.19
N TYR A 216 6.21 3.74 -34.31
CA TYR A 216 7.45 4.50 -34.41
C TYR A 216 7.42 5.76 -33.53
N GLU A 217 6.26 6.43 -33.45
CA GLU A 217 6.08 7.56 -32.55
C GLU A 217 6.18 7.11 -31.09
N MET A 218 5.50 6.00 -30.71
CA MET A 218 5.58 5.44 -29.36
C MET A 218 7.01 5.11 -28.98
N ALA A 219 7.74 4.41 -29.84
CA ALA A 219 9.14 4.05 -29.59
C ALA A 219 10.02 5.29 -29.36
N HIS A 220 9.83 6.35 -30.18
CA HIS A 220 10.53 7.63 -30.03
C HIS A 220 10.24 8.27 -28.65
N GLN A 221 8.98 8.39 -28.28
CA GLN A 221 8.58 9.07 -27.04
C GLN A 221 9.05 8.27 -25.80
N VAL A 222 8.95 6.93 -25.82
CA VAL A 222 9.42 6.05 -24.74
C VAL A 222 10.93 6.20 -24.54
N LEU A 223 11.72 6.12 -25.64
CA LEU A 223 13.18 6.23 -25.55
C LEU A 223 13.63 7.63 -25.11
N LYS A 224 12.94 8.67 -25.58
CA LYS A 224 13.22 10.06 -25.24
C LYS A 224 12.91 10.38 -23.79
N SER A 225 11.77 9.90 -23.27
CA SER A 225 11.33 10.20 -21.92
C SER A 225 12.00 9.37 -20.81
N ARG A 226 12.62 8.25 -21.15
CA ARG A 226 13.31 7.40 -20.14
C ARG A 226 14.41 8.15 -19.37
N HIS A 227 14.98 9.21 -19.96
CA HIS A 227 16.03 10.02 -19.35
C HIS A 227 15.50 11.10 -18.40
N LEU A 228 14.19 11.24 -18.26
CA LEU A 228 13.58 12.17 -17.29
C LEU A 228 13.63 11.66 -15.85
N GLY A 229 13.88 10.37 -15.66
CA GLY A 229 14.18 9.80 -14.34
C GLY A 229 15.58 10.23 -13.85
N ASP A 230 15.74 10.23 -12.51
CA ASP A 230 16.99 10.53 -11.83
C ASP A 230 17.12 9.56 -10.62
N ASP A 231 17.77 8.43 -10.84
CA ASP A 231 17.93 7.40 -9.80
C ASP A 231 18.68 7.91 -8.58
N ALA A 232 19.61 8.87 -8.74
CA ALA A 232 20.35 9.47 -7.63
C ALA A 232 19.42 10.29 -6.71
N LYS A 233 18.38 10.88 -7.27
CA LYS A 233 17.32 11.59 -6.55
C LYS A 233 16.10 10.72 -6.24
N GLY A 234 16.15 9.42 -6.57
CA GLY A 234 15.07 8.47 -6.33
C GLY A 234 13.82 8.69 -7.20
N LEU A 235 13.96 9.44 -8.31
CA LEU A 235 12.91 9.60 -9.31
C LEU A 235 13.08 8.53 -10.39
N LYS A 236 12.13 7.60 -10.46
CA LYS A 236 12.14 6.50 -11.44
C LYS A 236 10.94 6.62 -12.38
N ILE A 237 11.18 6.45 -13.67
CA ILE A 237 10.16 6.26 -14.68
C ILE A 237 10.49 5.03 -15.50
N ASN A 238 9.61 4.04 -15.49
CA ASN A 238 9.78 2.80 -16.24
C ASN A 238 8.57 2.54 -17.10
N TRP A 239 8.74 2.56 -18.42
CA TRP A 239 7.72 2.13 -19.36
C TRP A 239 7.64 0.62 -19.35
N THR A 240 6.55 0.06 -18.85
CA THR A 240 6.40 -1.37 -18.55
C THR A 240 5.36 -2.08 -19.41
N VAL A 241 4.47 -1.32 -20.07
CA VAL A 241 3.46 -1.86 -20.97
C VAL A 241 3.51 -1.09 -22.28
N GLY A 242 3.44 -1.84 -23.39
CA GLY A 242 3.34 -1.27 -24.75
C GLY A 242 2.43 -2.13 -25.61
N ASN A 243 1.42 -1.52 -26.23
CA ASN A 243 0.48 -2.20 -27.12
C ASN A 243 0.36 -1.41 -28.42
N THR A 244 0.54 -2.09 -29.56
CA THR A 244 0.38 -1.49 -30.88
C THR A 244 0.34 -2.58 -31.96
N GLY A 245 -0.41 -2.31 -33.04
CA GLY A 245 -0.45 -3.14 -34.23
C GLY A 245 -1.04 -4.54 -33.97
N GLU A 246 -1.81 -5.06 -34.93
CA GLU A 246 -2.38 -6.39 -34.89
C GLU A 246 -1.97 -7.20 -36.12
N THR A 247 -1.73 -6.48 -37.24
CA THR A 247 -1.51 -7.11 -38.55
C THR A 247 -0.21 -6.64 -39.18
N ARG A 248 0.66 -7.59 -39.56
CA ARG A 248 2.02 -7.35 -40.05
C ARG A 248 2.13 -6.41 -41.29
N ASN A 249 1.20 -6.46 -42.18
CA ASN A 249 1.23 -5.68 -43.43
C ASN A 249 0.41 -4.37 -43.37
N VAL A 250 0.07 -3.90 -42.17
CA VAL A 250 -0.65 -2.64 -41.91
C VAL A 250 0.23 -1.73 -41.05
N ILE A 251 0.40 -0.46 -41.46
CA ILE A 251 0.97 0.59 -40.62
C ILE A 251 0.02 0.82 -39.45
N PRO A 252 0.44 0.68 -38.18
CA PRO A 252 -0.47 0.82 -37.04
C PRO A 252 -0.94 2.26 -36.83
N ALA A 253 -2.26 2.43 -36.74
CA ALA A 253 -2.89 3.73 -36.49
C ALA A 253 -2.96 4.08 -35.00
N SER A 254 -2.70 3.15 -34.12
CA SER A 254 -2.78 3.38 -32.66
C SER A 254 -1.64 2.70 -31.92
N ALA A 255 -1.20 3.33 -30.85
CA ALA A 255 -0.29 2.74 -29.88
C ALA A 255 -0.59 3.28 -28.49
N THR A 256 -0.35 2.45 -27.47
CA THR A 256 -0.49 2.85 -26.06
C THR A 256 0.74 2.37 -25.29
N ALA A 257 1.30 3.23 -24.46
CA ALA A 257 2.37 2.88 -23.52
C ALA A 257 1.97 3.29 -22.10
N ILE A 258 2.35 2.47 -21.10
CA ILE A 258 2.11 2.76 -19.69
C ILE A 258 3.43 2.69 -18.93
N ALA A 259 3.68 3.70 -18.08
CA ALA A 259 4.85 3.73 -17.20
C ALA A 259 4.42 3.69 -15.72
N ASP A 260 5.21 2.97 -14.92
CA ASP A 260 5.27 3.09 -13.46
C ASP A 260 6.25 4.21 -13.11
N VAL A 261 5.81 5.12 -12.23
CA VAL A 261 6.63 6.23 -11.73
C VAL A 261 6.71 6.15 -10.22
N ARG A 262 7.94 6.28 -9.70
CA ARG A 262 8.23 6.34 -8.27
C ARG A 262 9.06 7.59 -7.98
N ALA A 263 8.71 8.33 -6.90
CA ALA A 263 9.47 9.49 -6.46
C ALA A 263 9.53 9.58 -4.93
N LEU A 264 10.53 10.31 -4.41
CA LEU A 264 10.67 10.50 -2.96
C LEU A 264 9.71 11.55 -2.41
N GLY A 265 9.25 12.49 -3.26
CA GLY A 265 8.33 13.55 -2.90
C GLY A 265 7.26 13.78 -3.96
N ASN A 266 6.16 14.42 -3.56
CA ASN A 266 5.06 14.73 -4.49
C ASN A 266 5.49 15.78 -5.53
N GLU A 267 6.37 16.72 -5.15
CA GLU A 267 6.90 17.78 -6.03
C GLU A 267 7.74 17.24 -7.19
N ASP A 268 8.38 16.06 -7.00
CA ASP A 268 9.11 15.39 -8.07
C ASP A 268 8.17 14.89 -9.15
N LEU A 269 6.97 14.43 -8.76
CA LEU A 269 5.92 14.04 -9.72
C LEU A 269 5.43 15.25 -10.51
N ASP A 270 5.28 16.43 -9.87
CA ASP A 270 4.84 17.64 -10.55
C ASP A 270 5.85 18.09 -11.63
N ARG A 271 7.15 18.03 -11.28
CA ARG A 271 8.23 18.32 -12.23
C ARG A 271 8.27 17.33 -13.39
N LEU A 272 8.17 16.04 -13.09
CA LEU A 272 8.18 14.99 -14.12
C LEU A 272 6.98 15.13 -15.07
N GLU A 273 5.78 15.40 -14.54
CA GLU A 273 4.60 15.60 -15.36
C GLU A 273 4.79 16.79 -16.32
N ALA A 274 5.31 17.92 -15.83
CA ALA A 274 5.59 19.08 -16.67
C ALA A 274 6.61 18.76 -17.78
N GLN A 275 7.69 18.04 -17.43
CA GLN A 275 8.71 17.62 -18.40
C GLN A 275 8.16 16.65 -19.45
N LEU A 276 7.33 15.69 -19.05
CA LEU A 276 6.68 14.76 -19.99
C LEU A 276 5.74 15.50 -20.95
N ARG A 277 4.90 16.41 -20.45
CA ARG A 277 3.98 17.21 -21.27
C ARG A 277 4.72 18.11 -22.26
N GLU A 278 5.88 18.61 -21.90
CA GLU A 278 6.74 19.36 -22.83
C GLU A 278 7.41 18.43 -23.84
N SER A 279 7.93 17.30 -23.37
CA SER A 279 8.63 16.31 -24.20
C SER A 279 7.77 15.81 -25.35
N ILE A 280 6.48 15.51 -25.13
CA ILE A 280 5.60 14.95 -26.17
C ILE A 280 5.27 15.94 -27.32
N LYS A 281 5.58 17.22 -27.16
CA LYS A 281 5.40 18.21 -28.25
C LYS A 281 6.38 18.00 -29.39
N ASP A 282 7.57 17.49 -29.11
CA ASP A 282 8.56 17.11 -30.10
C ASP A 282 8.28 15.70 -30.61
N LYS A 283 7.66 15.61 -31.78
CA LYS A 283 7.18 14.40 -32.42
C LYS A 283 8.12 13.93 -33.50
N ARG A 284 8.33 12.60 -33.59
CA ARG A 284 9.01 11.98 -34.73
C ARG A 284 8.15 12.02 -35.98
N ILE A 285 6.84 11.86 -35.82
CA ILE A 285 5.86 11.87 -36.91
C ILE A 285 4.87 13.02 -36.64
N ALA A 286 5.02 14.13 -37.33
CA ALA A 286 4.34 15.40 -37.07
C ALA A 286 2.81 15.29 -37.00
N ASP A 287 2.22 14.48 -37.89
CA ASP A 287 0.76 14.33 -38.02
C ASP A 287 0.13 13.30 -37.09
N THR A 288 0.86 12.83 -36.05
CA THR A 288 0.28 12.00 -34.99
C THR A 288 -0.33 12.87 -33.88
N THR A 289 -1.31 12.33 -33.18
CA THR A 289 -1.82 12.92 -31.94
C THR A 289 -1.31 12.12 -30.75
N ILE A 290 -0.84 12.83 -29.70
CA ILE A 290 -0.36 12.21 -28.46
C ILE A 290 -1.19 12.76 -27.31
N GLU A 291 -1.87 11.85 -26.61
CA GLU A 291 -2.58 12.13 -25.36
C GLU A 291 -1.78 11.55 -24.19
N LEU A 292 -1.49 12.38 -23.18
CA LEU A 292 -0.77 11.99 -21.97
C LEU A 292 -1.68 12.13 -20.76
N SER A 293 -1.95 11.00 -20.09
CA SER A 293 -2.60 10.96 -18.80
C SER A 293 -1.56 10.71 -17.72
N PHE A 294 -1.55 11.54 -16.68
CA PHE A 294 -0.68 11.40 -15.51
C PHE A 294 -1.56 11.22 -14.28
N TYR A 295 -1.61 10.02 -13.73
CA TYR A 295 -2.44 9.67 -12.59
C TYR A 295 -1.58 9.46 -11.35
N ARG A 296 -1.75 10.33 -10.33
CA ARG A 296 -1.12 10.17 -9.02
C ARG A 296 -1.87 9.11 -8.23
N SER A 297 -1.30 7.91 -8.18
CA SER A 297 -1.91 6.76 -7.52
C SER A 297 -1.75 6.84 -5.99
N ARG A 298 -0.56 7.24 -5.54
CA ARG A 298 -0.27 7.31 -4.10
C ARG A 298 0.65 8.50 -3.79
N PRO A 299 0.37 9.29 -2.73
CA PRO A 299 1.29 10.33 -2.28
C PRO A 299 2.56 9.75 -1.66
N ALA A 300 3.58 10.57 -1.45
CA ALA A 300 4.70 10.21 -0.59
C ALA A 300 4.30 10.35 0.89
N PHE A 301 4.76 9.45 1.72
CA PHE A 301 4.76 9.66 3.17
C PHE A 301 6.07 10.35 3.56
N VAL A 302 5.96 11.48 4.24
CA VAL A 302 7.09 12.21 4.84
C VAL A 302 6.72 12.53 6.27
N ALA A 303 7.48 11.97 7.20
CA ALA A 303 7.21 12.10 8.63
C ALA A 303 7.38 13.54 9.13
N ASN A 304 6.40 14.00 9.90
CA ASN A 304 6.46 15.26 10.65
C ASN A 304 7.19 15.10 12.01
N ALA A 305 7.25 16.15 12.82
CA ALA A 305 7.90 16.13 14.13
C ALA A 305 7.24 15.12 15.08
N ALA A 306 5.91 15.04 15.10
CA ALA A 306 5.17 14.08 15.93
C ALA A 306 5.50 12.63 15.56
N SER A 307 5.56 12.30 14.27
CA SER A 307 5.98 10.97 13.80
C SER A 307 7.37 10.58 14.29
N ARG A 308 8.30 11.54 14.33
CA ARG A 308 9.67 11.29 14.83
C ARG A 308 9.72 11.05 16.34
N VAL A 309 8.87 11.74 17.11
CA VAL A 309 8.71 11.48 18.56
C VAL A 309 8.16 10.08 18.78
N LEU A 310 7.11 9.68 18.03
CA LEU A 310 6.52 8.35 18.12
C LEU A 310 7.51 7.24 17.74
N ALA A 311 8.33 7.46 16.70
CA ALA A 311 9.35 6.49 16.29
C ALA A 311 10.42 6.27 17.37
N ARG A 312 10.88 7.33 18.02
CA ARG A 312 11.80 7.22 19.17
C ARG A 312 11.15 6.46 20.33
N ARG A 313 9.88 6.76 20.65
CA ARG A 313 9.17 6.01 21.70
C ARG A 313 9.04 4.52 21.35
N ALA A 314 8.81 4.18 20.08
CA ALA A 314 8.79 2.78 19.63
C ALA A 314 10.14 2.09 19.85
N GLN A 315 11.27 2.78 19.64
CA GLN A 315 12.61 2.27 19.95
C GLN A 315 12.79 2.02 21.45
N ASP A 316 12.37 2.98 22.29
CA ASP A 316 12.47 2.85 23.75
C ASP A 316 11.68 1.63 24.24
N ILE A 317 10.47 1.41 23.71
CA ILE A 317 9.62 0.24 24.03
C ILE A 317 10.32 -1.07 23.64
N TYR A 318 11.00 -1.11 22.48
CA TYR A 318 11.77 -2.29 22.08
C TYR A 318 12.98 -2.54 22.97
N ALA A 319 13.66 -1.46 23.39
CA ALA A 319 14.77 -1.55 24.32
C ALA A 319 14.35 -2.12 25.68
N GLU A 320 13.12 -1.84 26.16
CA GLU A 320 12.57 -2.39 27.41
C GLU A 320 12.58 -3.95 27.42
N ILE A 321 12.50 -4.58 26.25
CA ILE A 321 12.50 -6.03 26.08
C ILE A 321 13.82 -6.59 25.51
N GLY A 322 14.88 -5.77 25.52
CA GLY A 322 16.22 -6.14 25.03
C GLY A 322 16.27 -6.33 23.51
N GLN A 323 15.34 -5.75 22.75
CA GLN A 323 15.31 -5.78 21.29
C GLN A 323 15.75 -4.44 20.70
N LYS A 324 16.22 -4.48 19.44
CA LYS A 324 16.58 -3.29 18.68
C LYS A 324 15.52 -3.01 17.62
N LEU A 325 15.09 -1.76 17.51
CA LEU A 325 14.20 -1.26 16.47
C LEU A 325 14.88 -0.13 15.71
N ASP A 326 15.06 -0.28 14.41
CA ASP A 326 15.63 0.75 13.57
C ASP A 326 14.55 1.74 13.10
N ILE A 327 14.97 2.98 12.83
CA ILE A 327 14.12 4.00 12.20
C ILE A 327 14.61 4.19 10.77
N ARG A 328 13.75 3.97 9.80
CA ARG A 328 14.01 4.15 8.37
C ARG A 328 13.38 5.46 7.91
N ASP A 329 14.18 6.48 7.70
CA ASP A 329 13.75 7.84 7.33
C ASP A 329 13.86 8.13 5.82
N ARG A 330 14.28 7.15 5.03
CA ARG A 330 14.39 7.24 3.56
C ARG A 330 13.45 6.24 2.90
N ALA A 331 12.72 6.72 1.90
CA ALA A 331 11.90 5.87 1.06
C ALA A 331 12.76 4.98 0.14
N THR A 332 12.27 3.76 -0.13
CA THR A 332 12.98 2.74 -0.92
C THR A 332 12.22 2.28 -2.17
N GLY A 333 11.19 3.02 -2.59
CA GLY A 333 10.39 2.73 -3.78
C GLY A 333 8.99 2.15 -3.48
N GLY A 334 8.76 1.57 -2.30
CA GLY A 334 7.43 1.16 -1.85
C GLY A 334 6.57 2.35 -1.45
N GLY A 335 5.26 2.24 -1.64
CA GLY A 335 4.27 3.19 -1.14
C GLY A 335 3.26 2.42 -0.30
N THR A 336 2.66 3.05 0.72
CA THR A 336 1.73 2.43 1.67
C THR A 336 0.61 3.38 2.04
N ASP A 337 -0.39 2.91 2.76
CA ASP A 337 -1.53 3.70 3.23
C ASP A 337 -1.16 4.78 4.27
N ALA A 338 -0.02 4.63 4.94
CA ALA A 338 0.53 5.69 5.79
C ALA A 338 0.69 7.02 5.04
N ALA A 339 0.91 6.98 3.73
CA ALA A 339 1.02 8.15 2.88
C ALA A 339 -0.28 8.96 2.80
N PHE A 340 -1.43 8.31 2.70
CA PHE A 340 -2.73 8.98 2.72
C PHE A 340 -3.04 9.58 4.09
N ALA A 341 -2.79 8.82 5.18
CA ALA A 341 -2.93 9.33 6.55
C ALA A 341 -2.01 10.53 6.81
N GLY A 342 -0.82 10.53 6.20
CA GLY A 342 0.18 11.58 6.32
C GLY A 342 -0.06 12.84 5.49
N LEU A 343 -1.08 12.88 4.60
CA LEU A 343 -1.39 14.07 3.79
C LEU A 343 -1.91 15.24 4.63
N ARG A 344 -2.74 14.96 5.63
CA ARG A 344 -3.32 15.97 6.54
C ARG A 344 -3.30 15.44 7.97
N PRO A 345 -2.14 15.10 8.53
CA PRO A 345 -2.10 14.44 9.81
C PRO A 345 -2.43 15.43 10.93
N LYS A 346 -3.35 15.06 11.81
CA LYS A 346 -3.59 15.80 13.07
C LYS A 346 -2.40 15.72 14.00
N GLY A 347 -1.72 14.58 14.02
CA GLY A 347 -0.55 14.31 14.86
C GLY A 347 0.48 13.45 14.12
N GLY A 348 0.92 12.33 14.70
CA GLY A 348 1.96 11.50 14.14
C GLY A 348 1.43 10.29 13.37
N VAL A 349 2.14 9.93 12.30
CA VAL A 349 1.92 8.70 11.54
C VAL A 349 3.19 7.86 11.59
N LEU A 350 3.05 6.56 11.83
CA LEU A 350 4.12 5.57 11.77
C LEU A 350 3.76 4.45 10.82
N GLU A 351 4.76 3.95 10.11
CA GLU A 351 4.64 2.89 9.12
C GLU A 351 5.48 1.67 9.53
N SER A 352 5.13 0.47 9.04
CA SER A 352 5.83 -0.80 9.26
C SER A 352 5.72 -1.33 10.70
N PHE A 353 4.52 -1.28 11.27
CA PHE A 353 4.22 -1.86 12.58
C PHE A 353 3.94 -3.37 12.54
N GLY A 354 3.79 -3.96 11.36
CA GLY A 354 3.47 -5.37 11.15
C GLY A 354 4.60 -6.34 11.51
N LEU A 355 4.40 -7.61 11.21
CA LEU A 355 5.36 -8.68 11.47
C LEU A 355 6.56 -8.56 10.54
N ARG A 356 7.70 -9.10 10.95
CA ARG A 356 8.87 -9.25 10.06
C ARG A 356 8.58 -10.35 9.06
N GLY A 357 8.93 -10.09 7.79
CA GLY A 357 8.71 -11.07 6.73
C GLY A 357 9.54 -10.78 5.49
N PHE A 358 9.40 -11.67 4.51
CA PHE A 358 10.09 -11.59 3.22
C PHE A 358 9.21 -12.21 2.14
N GLY A 359 9.56 -11.90 0.89
CA GLY A 359 8.94 -12.54 -0.28
C GLY A 359 7.56 -11.98 -0.64
N ALA A 360 7.16 -10.81 -0.10
CA ALA A 360 5.97 -10.11 -0.57
C ALA A 360 5.95 -10.05 -2.11
N HIS A 361 4.79 -10.34 -2.72
CA HIS A 361 4.60 -10.48 -4.16
C HIS A 361 5.32 -11.69 -4.80
N SER A 362 5.90 -12.60 -3.99
CA SER A 362 6.45 -13.87 -4.46
C SER A 362 5.45 -15.01 -4.22
N SER A 363 5.10 -15.74 -5.28
CA SER A 363 4.09 -16.81 -5.22
C SER A 363 4.56 -18.09 -4.50
N ASP A 364 5.83 -18.20 -4.15
CA ASP A 364 6.45 -19.43 -3.64
C ASP A 364 7.37 -19.25 -2.42
N ASP A 365 7.76 -18.02 -2.08
CA ASP A 365 8.71 -17.73 -0.99
C ASP A 365 8.23 -16.61 -0.03
N GLU A 366 6.93 -16.37 0.07
CA GLU A 366 6.41 -15.38 1.02
C GLU A 366 6.24 -16.00 2.41
N TYR A 367 6.86 -15.37 3.43
CA TYR A 367 6.79 -15.83 4.82
C TYR A 367 6.94 -14.68 5.81
N ILE A 368 6.48 -14.91 7.05
CA ILE A 368 6.82 -14.10 8.22
C ILE A 368 7.77 -14.86 9.14
N LEU A 369 8.55 -14.12 9.95
CA LEU A 369 9.36 -14.70 11.02
C LEU A 369 8.51 -14.91 12.27
N VAL A 370 8.41 -16.15 12.73
CA VAL A 370 7.66 -16.52 13.94
C VAL A 370 8.24 -15.81 15.18
N SER A 371 9.55 -15.61 15.22
CA SER A 371 10.25 -14.86 16.27
C SER A 371 9.79 -13.39 16.38
N SER A 372 9.27 -12.79 15.30
CA SER A 372 8.73 -11.42 15.33
C SER A 372 7.37 -11.31 16.03
N ILE A 373 6.68 -12.45 16.25
CA ILE A 373 5.34 -12.46 16.83
C ILE A 373 5.33 -12.01 18.29
N ALA A 374 6.36 -12.32 19.07
CA ALA A 374 6.38 -11.92 20.47
C ALA A 374 6.59 -10.41 20.68
N PRO A 375 7.57 -9.75 20.04
CA PRO A 375 7.83 -8.33 20.25
C PRO A 375 6.81 -7.39 19.63
N ARG A 376 6.21 -7.73 18.46
CA ARG A 376 5.34 -6.81 17.72
C ARG A 376 3.99 -6.52 18.40
N PRO A 377 3.23 -7.49 18.95
CA PRO A 377 2.06 -7.19 19.79
C PRO A 377 2.41 -6.37 21.03
N TYR A 378 3.58 -6.62 21.64
CA TYR A 378 4.05 -5.80 22.76
C TYR A 378 4.23 -4.34 22.32
N LEU A 379 4.95 -4.10 21.21
CA LEU A 379 5.10 -2.75 20.67
C LEU A 379 3.74 -2.09 20.39
N ALA A 380 2.85 -2.77 19.68
CA ALA A 380 1.56 -2.22 19.29
C ALA A 380 0.70 -1.83 20.52
N THR A 381 0.60 -2.72 21.51
CA THR A 381 -0.18 -2.45 22.73
C THR A 381 0.45 -1.36 23.58
N ARG A 382 1.78 -1.35 23.76
CA ARG A 382 2.49 -0.31 24.51
C ARG A 382 2.38 1.05 23.85
N MET A 383 2.47 1.15 22.53
CA MET A 383 2.25 2.41 21.82
C MET A 383 0.83 2.96 22.07
N VAL A 384 -0.19 2.09 22.01
CA VAL A 384 -1.57 2.53 22.32
C VAL A 384 -1.69 3.02 23.74
N THR A 385 -1.08 2.32 24.72
CA THR A 385 -1.15 2.72 26.15
C THR A 385 -0.44 4.03 26.39
N ASP A 386 0.76 4.20 25.86
CA ASP A 386 1.59 5.39 26.13
C ASP A 386 1.04 6.64 25.41
N VAL A 387 0.45 6.45 24.24
CA VAL A 387 -0.15 7.55 23.46
C VAL A 387 -1.53 7.91 24.01
N GLY A 388 -2.39 6.90 24.24
CA GLY A 388 -3.79 7.09 24.61
C GLY A 388 -3.96 7.92 25.89
N SER A 389 -3.14 7.64 26.90
CA SER A 389 -3.11 8.36 28.18
C SER A 389 -2.61 9.81 28.08
N GLY A 390 -2.08 10.24 26.92
CA GLY A 390 -1.52 11.59 26.77
C GLY A 390 -0.08 11.74 27.27
N GLY A 391 0.61 10.64 27.59
CA GLY A 391 1.95 10.63 28.16
C GLY A 391 3.08 11.12 27.24
N LEU A 392 2.82 11.31 25.95
CA LEU A 392 3.77 11.83 24.98
C LEU A 392 3.41 13.25 24.54
N SER A 393 4.40 14.14 24.43
CA SER A 393 4.26 15.48 23.86
C SER A 393 5.03 15.61 22.56
N TRP A 394 4.47 16.27 21.54
CA TRP A 394 5.11 16.60 20.27
C TRP A 394 4.75 17.99 19.79
#